data_0d435a09d3de348c0e9e1ce6e654d634
#
_entry.id   0d435a09d3de348c0e9e1ce6e654d634
#
_cell.length_a   1.000
_cell.length_b   1.000
_cell.length_c   1.000
_cell.angle_alpha   90.00
_cell.angle_beta   90.00
_cell.angle_gamma   90.00
#
_symmetry.space_group_name_H-M   'P 1'
#
loop_
_entity.id
_entity.type
_entity.pdbx_description
1 polymer ?
#
loop_
_entity_poly.entity_id
_entity_poly.type
_entity_poly.pdbx_seq_one_letter_code
_entity_poly.pdbx_strand_id
1 'polypeptide(L)'
;MHPLSWKELGNLVKKIGKDLINGPPTSQACLRLFGQPESSVRVILYRDHHAWCPYCQKIWLWLEEKRIPYKVRKVTMFCYGEKESWYKKICPSGMLPALELDGKLITESDHILVALEKQFGPLHAKMDDPKVRNYCLCFSLLKYYIHTTCLMFK
;
A
#
# COMPACT_ATOMS: atom_id res chain seq x y z
N MET A 1 4.58 27.03 -21.99
CA MET A 1 3.34 26.63 -21.28
C MET A 1 3.14 27.56 -20.11
N HIS A 2 1.98 28.21 -20.00
CA HIS A 2 1.66 29.04 -18.84
C HIS A 2 1.28 28.16 -17.65
N PRO A 3 1.78 28.40 -16.43
CA PRO A 3 1.38 27.62 -15.27
C PRO A 3 -0.11 27.83 -14.97
N LEU A 4 -0.80 26.77 -14.58
CA LEU A 4 -2.22 26.81 -14.20
C LEU A 4 -2.41 27.65 -12.94
N SER A 5 -3.45 28.48 -12.94
CA SER A 5 -3.87 29.24 -11.75
C SER A 5 -4.48 28.32 -10.69
N TRP A 6 -4.48 28.74 -9.42
CA TRP A 6 -5.13 28.02 -8.32
C TRP A 6 -6.62 27.74 -8.57
N LYS A 7 -7.31 28.63 -9.30
CA LYS A 7 -8.72 28.46 -9.67
C LYS A 7 -8.90 27.33 -10.67
N GLU A 8 -8.02 27.24 -11.68
CA GLU A 8 -8.02 26.17 -12.67
C GLU A 8 -7.67 24.82 -12.04
N LEU A 9 -6.65 24.79 -11.17
CA LEU A 9 -6.29 23.62 -10.37
C LEU A 9 -7.46 23.16 -9.48
N GLY A 10 -8.13 24.10 -8.80
CA GLY A 10 -9.30 23.81 -7.98
C GLY A 10 -10.46 23.20 -8.78
N ASN A 11 -10.67 23.65 -10.02
CA ASN A 11 -11.70 23.09 -10.90
C ASN A 11 -11.32 21.69 -11.39
N LEU A 12 -10.03 21.43 -11.66
CA LEU A 12 -9.55 20.09 -11.99
C LEU A 12 -9.74 19.10 -10.84
N VAL A 13 -9.40 19.50 -9.60
CA VAL A 13 -9.59 18.66 -8.41
C VAL A 13 -11.07 18.33 -8.18
N LYS A 14 -11.98 19.27 -8.41
CA LYS A 14 -13.43 19.02 -8.32
C LYS A 14 -13.92 18.02 -9.36
N LYS A 15 -13.34 18.02 -10.57
CA LYS A 15 -13.68 17.06 -11.64
C LYS A 15 -13.18 15.64 -11.37
N ILE A 16 -12.05 15.51 -10.64
CA ILE A 16 -11.45 14.18 -10.34
C ILE A 16 -12.28 13.38 -9.31
N GLY A 17 -13.31 13.99 -8.72
CA GLY A 17 -14.25 13.31 -7.82
C GLY A 17 -13.56 12.64 -6.61
N LYS A 18 -14.19 12.67 -5.45
CA LYS A 18 -13.69 12.00 -4.22
C LYS A 18 -14.09 10.52 -4.18
N ASP A 19 -14.02 9.80 -5.31
CA ASP A 19 -14.27 8.35 -5.30
C ASP A 19 -13.10 7.64 -4.63
N LEU A 20 -13.23 7.34 -3.34
CA LEU A 20 -12.22 6.64 -2.56
C LEU A 20 -12.17 5.14 -2.89
N ILE A 21 -13.18 4.60 -3.56
CA ILE A 21 -13.32 3.17 -3.84
C ILE A 21 -12.69 2.79 -5.18
N ASN A 22 -13.00 3.54 -6.24
CA ASN A 22 -12.57 3.22 -7.60
C ASN A 22 -11.66 4.30 -8.21
N GLY A 23 -11.59 5.47 -7.58
CA GLY A 23 -10.79 6.60 -8.04
C GLY A 23 -9.28 6.44 -7.79
N PRO A 24 -8.50 7.52 -7.88
CA PRO A 24 -7.05 7.51 -7.61
C PRO A 24 -6.72 6.99 -6.20
N PRO A 25 -5.57 6.35 -6.01
CA PRO A 25 -5.14 5.87 -4.69
C PRO A 25 -4.98 7.03 -3.71
N THR A 26 -5.47 6.85 -2.49
CA THR A 26 -5.37 7.84 -1.42
C THR A 26 -5.20 7.17 -0.07
N SER A 27 -4.46 7.80 0.83
CA SER A 27 -4.27 7.32 2.20
C SER A 27 -5.58 7.22 2.99
N GLN A 28 -6.64 7.91 2.55
CA GLN A 28 -7.95 7.89 3.21
C GLN A 28 -8.81 6.67 2.85
N ALA A 29 -8.54 6.04 1.72
CA ALA A 29 -9.31 4.87 1.29
C ALA A 29 -9.19 3.71 2.28
N CYS A 30 -10.34 3.10 2.61
CA CYS A 30 -10.43 1.90 3.44
C CYS A 30 -10.90 0.68 2.63
N LEU A 31 -11.42 0.90 1.43
CA LEU A 31 -11.88 -0.12 0.50
C LEU A 31 -11.50 0.29 -0.92
N ARG A 32 -10.94 -0.64 -1.67
CA ARG A 32 -10.59 -0.45 -3.07
C ARG A 32 -11.20 -1.59 -3.89
N LEU A 33 -12.01 -1.24 -4.88
CA LEU A 33 -12.74 -2.24 -5.68
C LEU A 33 -12.33 -2.25 -7.14
N PHE A 34 -11.84 -1.15 -7.70
CA PHE A 34 -11.46 -1.03 -9.11
C PHE A 34 -12.59 -1.43 -10.09
N GLY A 35 -13.84 -1.13 -9.71
CA GLY A 35 -15.03 -1.50 -10.48
C GLY A 35 -15.54 -2.93 -10.29
N GLN A 36 -14.92 -3.70 -9.40
CA GLN A 36 -15.34 -5.06 -9.06
C GLN A 36 -16.34 -5.07 -7.89
N PRO A 37 -17.14 -6.13 -7.74
CA PRO A 37 -18.07 -6.25 -6.61
C PRO A 37 -17.31 -6.44 -5.28
N GLU A 38 -17.89 -6.00 -4.18
CA GLU A 38 -17.27 -6.14 -2.85
C GLU A 38 -17.05 -7.61 -2.45
N SER A 39 -17.86 -8.52 -2.98
CA SER A 39 -17.69 -9.97 -2.76
C SER A 39 -16.39 -10.54 -3.33
N SER A 40 -15.72 -9.83 -4.25
CA SER A 40 -14.42 -10.22 -4.82
C SER A 40 -13.24 -9.90 -3.91
N VAL A 41 -13.46 -9.18 -2.80
CA VAL A 41 -12.39 -8.79 -1.87
C VAL A 41 -11.91 -9.99 -1.07
N ARG A 42 -10.68 -10.42 -1.34
CA ARG A 42 -9.99 -11.53 -0.68
C ARG A 42 -8.83 -11.06 0.20
N VAL A 43 -8.47 -9.78 0.07
CA VAL A 43 -7.27 -9.21 0.69
C VAL A 43 -7.67 -8.15 1.70
N ILE A 44 -7.10 -8.23 2.92
CA ILE A 44 -7.14 -7.17 3.93
C ILE A 44 -5.71 -6.74 4.24
N LEU A 45 -5.40 -5.49 3.95
CA LEU A 45 -4.09 -4.90 4.24
C LEU A 45 -4.16 -4.13 5.57
N TYR A 46 -3.33 -4.54 6.51
CA TYR A 46 -3.08 -3.80 7.75
C TYR A 46 -1.88 -2.88 7.54
N ARG A 47 -2.10 -1.58 7.61
CA ARG A 47 -1.08 -0.56 7.43
C ARG A 47 -1.25 0.63 8.36
N ASP A 48 -0.25 1.48 8.43
CA ASP A 48 -0.29 2.69 9.23
C ASP A 48 -1.36 3.71 8.74
N HIS A 49 -1.85 4.53 9.66
CA HIS A 49 -2.89 5.53 9.39
C HIS A 49 -2.50 6.55 8.33
N HIS A 50 -1.25 6.99 8.37
CA HIS A 50 -0.76 8.10 7.55
C HIS A 50 -0.16 7.68 6.21
N ALA A 51 -0.02 6.37 5.98
CA ALA A 51 0.66 5.81 4.81
C ALA A 51 2.14 6.22 4.71
N TRP A 52 2.82 6.35 5.86
CA TRP A 52 4.24 6.72 5.91
C TRP A 52 5.18 5.52 6.07
N CYS A 53 4.65 4.38 6.48
CA CYS A 53 5.43 3.16 6.56
C CYS A 53 5.82 2.68 5.16
N PRO A 54 7.12 2.69 4.80
CA PRO A 54 7.57 2.34 3.46
C PRO A 54 7.36 0.87 3.12
N TYR A 55 7.43 -0.01 4.10
CA TYR A 55 7.12 -1.43 3.93
C TYR A 55 5.64 -1.66 3.66
N CYS A 56 4.76 -0.85 4.28
CA CYS A 56 3.34 -0.84 3.97
C CYS A 56 3.08 -0.31 2.56
N GLN A 57 3.77 0.76 2.16
CA GLN A 57 3.64 1.33 0.82
C GLN A 57 4.03 0.35 -0.28
N LYS A 58 5.07 -0.45 -0.06
CA LYS A 58 5.51 -1.50 -0.98
C LYS A 58 4.35 -2.44 -1.36
N ILE A 59 3.62 -2.92 -0.36
CA ILE A 59 2.48 -3.82 -0.57
C ILE A 59 1.28 -3.07 -1.16
N TRP A 60 1.01 -1.87 -0.66
CA TRP A 60 -0.09 -1.04 -1.15
C TRP A 60 0.06 -0.72 -2.64
N LEU A 61 1.24 -0.26 -3.08
CA LEU A 61 1.52 0.04 -4.48
C LEU A 61 1.39 -1.19 -5.36
N TRP A 62 1.83 -2.36 -4.89
CA TRP A 62 1.67 -3.61 -5.61
C TRP A 62 0.19 -3.96 -5.85
N LEU A 63 -0.66 -3.81 -4.82
CA LEU A 63 -2.11 -4.06 -4.92
C LEU A 63 -2.79 -3.07 -5.87
N GLU A 64 -2.42 -1.78 -5.82
CA GLU A 64 -2.95 -0.74 -6.71
C GLU A 64 -2.55 -1.00 -8.17
N GLU A 65 -1.31 -1.34 -8.43
CA GLU A 65 -0.81 -1.63 -9.79
C GLU A 65 -1.50 -2.85 -10.40
N LYS A 66 -1.67 -3.91 -9.63
CA LYS A 66 -2.40 -5.11 -10.04
C LYS A 66 -3.91 -4.91 -10.08
N ARG A 67 -4.43 -3.81 -9.54
CA ARG A 67 -5.86 -3.51 -9.41
C ARG A 67 -6.64 -4.65 -8.73
N ILE A 68 -6.06 -5.23 -7.70
CA ILE A 68 -6.67 -6.30 -6.90
C ILE A 68 -7.58 -5.65 -5.86
N PRO A 69 -8.87 -6.06 -5.75
CA PRO A 69 -9.74 -5.55 -4.70
C PRO A 69 -9.24 -5.88 -3.31
N TYR A 70 -9.20 -4.89 -2.43
CA TYR A 70 -8.74 -5.07 -1.05
C TYR A 70 -9.41 -4.11 -0.07
N LYS A 71 -9.43 -4.50 1.20
CA LYS A 71 -9.78 -3.65 2.34
C LYS A 71 -8.52 -3.19 3.04
N VAL A 72 -8.56 -1.98 3.62
CA VAL A 72 -7.49 -1.46 4.49
C VAL A 72 -8.01 -1.37 5.91
N ARG A 73 -7.27 -1.96 6.84
CA ARG A 73 -7.43 -1.70 8.28
C ARG A 73 -6.25 -0.89 8.79
N LYS A 74 -6.54 0.32 9.23
CA LYS A 74 -5.54 1.27 9.69
C LYS A 74 -5.12 0.95 11.11
N VAL A 75 -3.81 0.97 11.35
CA VAL A 75 -3.19 0.65 12.64
C VAL A 75 -2.24 1.78 13.01
N THR A 76 -2.21 2.16 14.28
CA THR A 76 -1.29 3.20 14.78
C THR A 76 0.17 2.73 14.68
N MET A 77 1.02 3.57 14.10
CA MET A 77 2.45 3.33 14.08
C MET A 77 3.05 3.61 15.47
N PHE A 78 4.06 2.85 15.89
CA PHE A 78 4.65 2.95 17.23
C PHE A 78 5.13 4.37 17.59
N CYS A 79 5.57 5.17 16.62
CA CYS A 79 6.03 6.55 16.82
C CYS A 79 4.88 7.55 17.09
N TYR A 80 3.63 7.15 16.89
CA TYR A 80 2.44 7.99 17.13
C TYR A 80 1.58 7.54 18.30
N GLY A 81 1.97 6.51 18.99
CA GLY A 81 1.25 6.00 20.15
C GLY A 81 1.21 4.48 20.21
N GLU A 82 0.41 3.98 21.16
CA GLU A 82 0.23 2.55 21.31
C GLU A 82 -0.63 1.97 20.19
N LYS A 83 -0.27 0.76 19.80
CA LYS A 83 -1.07 -0.01 18.83
C LYS A 83 -2.36 -0.48 19.47
N GLU A 84 -3.38 -0.53 18.63
CA GLU A 84 -4.70 -1.00 19.02
C GLU A 84 -4.65 -2.44 19.58
N SER A 85 -5.36 -2.67 20.69
CA SER A 85 -5.39 -3.99 21.35
C SER A 85 -5.96 -5.09 20.45
N TRP A 86 -6.91 -4.74 19.56
CA TRP A 86 -7.45 -5.69 18.58
C TRP A 86 -6.39 -6.14 17.58
N TYR A 87 -5.46 -5.24 17.17
CA TYR A 87 -4.40 -5.60 16.24
C TYR A 87 -3.35 -6.48 16.91
N LYS A 88 -2.98 -6.21 18.17
CA LYS A 88 -2.07 -7.05 18.95
C LYS A 88 -2.60 -8.49 19.11
N LYS A 89 -3.93 -8.69 19.12
CA LYS A 89 -4.53 -10.04 19.11
C LYS A 89 -4.39 -10.76 17.78
N ILE A 90 -4.42 -10.03 16.66
CA ILE A 90 -4.26 -10.57 15.30
C ILE A 90 -2.78 -10.80 14.98
N CYS A 91 -1.95 -9.82 15.27
CA CYS A 91 -0.52 -9.81 15.01
C CYS A 91 0.23 -9.50 16.31
N PRO A 92 0.62 -10.51 17.12
CA PRO A 92 1.27 -10.29 18.41
C PRO A 92 2.59 -9.52 18.34
N SER A 93 3.34 -9.65 17.22
CA SER A 93 4.57 -8.87 17.00
C SER A 93 4.29 -7.36 16.86
N GLY A 94 3.05 -6.99 16.52
CA GLY A 94 2.66 -5.61 16.26
C GLY A 94 3.34 -4.97 15.06
N MET A 95 4.08 -5.72 14.25
CA MET A 95 4.78 -5.18 13.08
C MET A 95 3.83 -4.87 11.92
N LEU A 96 4.19 -3.90 11.09
CA LEU A 96 3.48 -3.51 9.88
C LEU A 96 4.44 -3.60 8.67
N PRO A 97 3.95 -3.96 7.50
CA PRO A 97 2.58 -4.39 7.17
C PRO A 97 2.27 -5.80 7.65
N ALA A 98 0.98 -6.08 7.83
CA ALA A 98 0.45 -7.42 7.80
C ALA A 98 -0.65 -7.50 6.75
N LEU A 99 -0.89 -8.69 6.20
CA LEU A 99 -1.88 -8.89 5.17
C LEU A 99 -2.64 -10.19 5.46
N GLU A 100 -3.95 -10.13 5.33
CA GLU A 100 -4.81 -11.30 5.37
C GLU A 100 -5.24 -11.65 3.94
N LEU A 101 -4.94 -12.85 3.51
CA LEU A 101 -5.31 -13.40 2.22
C LEU A 101 -6.16 -14.64 2.44
N ASP A 102 -7.42 -14.58 2.03
CA ASP A 102 -8.39 -15.66 2.21
C ASP A 102 -8.49 -16.16 3.68
N GLY A 103 -8.46 -15.23 4.64
CA GLY A 103 -8.50 -15.53 6.08
C GLY A 103 -7.16 -15.96 6.68
N LYS A 104 -6.08 -16.07 5.89
CA LYS A 104 -4.75 -16.43 6.36
C LYS A 104 -3.90 -15.18 6.55
N LEU A 105 -3.42 -14.95 7.78
CA LEU A 105 -2.52 -13.83 8.08
C LEU A 105 -1.10 -14.13 7.61
N ILE A 106 -0.50 -13.15 6.93
CA ILE A 106 0.88 -13.16 6.47
C ILE A 106 1.54 -11.88 6.98
N THR A 107 2.70 -12.01 7.57
CA THR A 107 3.54 -10.91 8.05
C THR A 107 4.84 -10.84 7.24
N GLU A 108 5.61 -9.77 7.42
CA GLU A 108 6.82 -9.45 6.65
C GLU A 108 6.56 -9.12 5.18
N SER A 109 6.96 -7.92 4.78
CA SER A 109 6.62 -7.38 3.46
C SER A 109 7.13 -8.26 2.30
N ASP A 110 8.27 -8.91 2.45
CA ASP A 110 8.82 -9.79 1.42
C ASP A 110 8.02 -11.09 1.31
N HIS A 111 7.62 -11.69 2.43
CA HIS A 111 6.75 -12.87 2.44
C HIS A 111 5.36 -12.56 1.87
N ILE A 112 4.83 -11.39 2.19
CA ILE A 112 3.55 -10.91 1.65
C ILE A 112 3.62 -10.81 0.13
N LEU A 113 4.69 -10.21 -0.43
CA LEU A 113 4.86 -10.11 -1.88
C LEU A 113 4.92 -11.47 -2.55
N VAL A 114 5.73 -12.39 -2.02
CA VAL A 114 5.83 -13.75 -2.55
C VAL A 114 4.46 -14.45 -2.56
N ALA A 115 3.68 -14.29 -1.49
CA ALA A 115 2.34 -14.87 -1.41
C ALA A 115 1.37 -14.24 -2.43
N LEU A 116 1.42 -12.92 -2.58
CA LEU A 116 0.60 -12.20 -3.56
C LEU A 116 0.97 -12.58 -5.00
N GLU A 117 2.27 -12.67 -5.33
CA GLU A 117 2.72 -13.08 -6.65
C GLU A 117 2.36 -14.52 -6.97
N LYS A 118 2.43 -15.41 -5.97
CA LYS A 118 1.99 -16.81 -6.13
C LYS A 118 0.50 -16.91 -6.42
N GLN A 119 -0.32 -16.04 -5.81
CA GLN A 119 -1.78 -16.10 -5.93
C GLN A 119 -2.32 -15.35 -7.16
N PHE A 120 -1.72 -14.20 -7.51
CA PHE A 120 -2.23 -13.29 -8.53
C PHE A 120 -1.28 -13.12 -9.73
N GLY A 121 -0.16 -13.84 -9.72
CA GLY A 121 0.90 -13.73 -10.71
C GLY A 121 1.85 -12.55 -10.49
N PRO A 122 3.02 -12.55 -11.12
CA PRO A 122 4.01 -11.48 -10.98
C PRO A 122 3.47 -10.14 -11.49
N LEU A 123 4.02 -9.05 -10.99
CA LEU A 123 3.60 -7.69 -11.34
C LEU A 123 3.74 -7.44 -12.84
N HIS A 124 4.81 -7.94 -13.45
CA HIS A 124 5.07 -7.88 -14.89
C HIS A 124 5.45 -9.26 -15.42
N ALA A 125 4.82 -9.68 -16.50
CA ALA A 125 5.09 -10.96 -17.12
C ALA A 125 6.48 -11.05 -17.79
N LYS A 126 7.19 -9.91 -17.96
CA LYS A 126 8.53 -9.84 -18.54
C LYS A 126 9.43 -8.95 -17.67
N MET A 127 10.35 -9.57 -16.95
CA MET A 127 11.41 -8.87 -16.21
C MET A 127 12.42 -8.12 -17.09
N ASP A 128 12.32 -8.23 -18.40
CA ASP A 128 13.21 -7.60 -19.39
C ASP A 128 12.80 -6.19 -19.81
N ASP A 129 11.64 -5.67 -19.30
CA ASP A 129 11.25 -4.29 -19.59
C ASP A 129 12.18 -3.32 -18.84
N PRO A 130 12.89 -2.41 -19.55
CA PRO A 130 13.79 -1.41 -18.93
C PRO A 130 13.08 -0.52 -17.88
N LYS A 131 11.76 -0.30 -18.03
CA LYS A 131 10.96 0.45 -17.07
C LYS A 131 10.84 -0.30 -15.73
N VAL A 132 10.69 -1.63 -15.77
CA VAL A 132 10.60 -2.49 -14.58
C VAL A 132 11.93 -2.52 -13.82
N ARG A 133 13.06 -2.58 -14.53
CA ARG A 133 14.39 -2.52 -13.92
C ARG A 133 14.61 -1.23 -13.14
N ASN A 134 14.12 -0.10 -13.64
CA ASN A 134 14.19 1.20 -12.94
C ASN A 134 13.29 1.24 -11.69
N TYR A 135 12.12 0.62 -11.70
CA TYR A 135 11.25 0.50 -10.52
C TYR A 135 11.88 -0.39 -9.43
N CYS A 136 12.45 -1.53 -9.80
CA CYS A 136 13.18 -2.40 -8.85
C CYS A 136 14.40 -1.71 -8.25
N LEU A 137 15.15 -0.93 -9.04
CA LEU A 137 16.27 -0.12 -8.54
C LEU A 137 15.79 0.99 -7.60
N CYS A 138 14.69 1.66 -7.90
CA CYS A 138 14.11 2.69 -7.04
C CYS A 138 13.63 2.09 -5.69
N PHE A 139 13.02 0.90 -5.70
CA PHE A 139 12.66 0.19 -4.47
C PHE A 139 13.89 -0.30 -3.67
N SER A 140 14.95 -0.73 -4.34
CA SER A 140 16.20 -1.10 -3.67
C SER A 140 16.91 0.10 -3.07
N LEU A 141 16.92 1.25 -3.75
CA LEU A 141 17.46 2.51 -3.23
C LEU A 141 16.61 3.06 -2.08
N LEU A 142 15.28 2.94 -2.15
CA LEU A 142 14.38 3.30 -1.06
C LEU A 142 14.64 2.42 0.17
N LYS A 143 14.88 1.12 -0.01
CA LYS A 143 15.26 0.18 1.06
C LYS A 143 16.57 0.62 1.74
N TYR A 144 17.54 1.08 0.96
CA TYR A 144 18.84 1.56 1.48
C TYR A 144 18.69 2.89 2.25
N TYR A 145 17.91 3.84 1.70
CA TYR A 145 17.68 5.14 2.32
C TYR A 145 16.93 5.03 3.66
N ILE A 146 15.98 4.12 3.76
CA ILE A 146 15.16 3.90 4.96
C ILE A 146 15.93 3.16 6.03
N HIS A 147 16.80 2.21 5.66
CA HIS A 147 17.64 1.51 6.63
C HIS A 147 18.63 2.47 7.30
N THR A 148 19.17 3.44 6.55
CA THR A 148 20.07 4.46 7.09
C THR A 148 19.35 5.51 7.95
N THR A 149 18.14 5.92 7.59
CA THR A 149 17.38 6.89 8.40
C THR A 149 16.79 6.28 9.67
N CYS A 150 16.39 5.00 9.66
CA CYS A 150 15.91 4.33 10.87
C CYS A 150 17.02 4.05 11.90
N LEU A 151 18.28 4.00 11.49
CA LEU A 151 19.45 3.88 12.37
C LEU A 151 19.84 5.21 13.03
N MET A 152 19.41 6.35 12.49
CA MET A 152 19.67 7.67 13.09
C MET A 152 18.69 8.08 14.19
N PHE A 153 17.60 7.33 14.42
CA PHE A 153 16.60 7.60 15.44
C PHE A 153 16.53 6.51 16.53
N LYS A 154 17.66 5.81 16.78
CA LYS A 154 17.82 4.95 17.96
C LYS A 154 18.71 5.61 19.00
#